data_9b3a89204a87e5be25081a20bd81db61
#
_entry.id   9b3a89204a87e5be25081a20bd81db61
#
_cell.length_a   1.000
_cell.length_b   1.000
_cell.length_c   1.000
_cell.angle_alpha   90.00
_cell.angle_beta   90.00
_cell.angle_gamma   90.00
#
_symmetry.space_group_name_H-M   'P 1'
#
loop_
_entity.id
_entity.type
_entity.pdbx_description
1 polymer ?
#
loop_
_entity_poly.entity_id
_entity_poly.type
_entity_poly.pdbx_seq_one_letter_code
_entity_poly.pdbx_strand_id
1 'polypeptide(L)'
;MSTDAAIHAELRTIIDATLRGDVNEEQAARVYEMGREAVCALMLAIGRRLAELADDHHAVPGPHTPSGALPPYVRPSTSKRRRGKPGAREGHEGHRRPTPPRIDRHERIADLRICPHCDHPVRPARTIRKRIIEDMPEDARVEAVAYAIPRHWCPHCRKHVEPKLGAALPGATIGNRLAAMTVVFHYGLGLTIDQTRQILRSPHGITLSAGGLVNLWQRAAEALLPWYEQIGEEAKNSATLHADETGWRVDGQTHWLWCFCNHATCHYIIDRSRGSPALQQFFTEAFRGVLIHDFWRPYGSVLLEGDGEHQCCLAHLLRELDHVDEHALPGKPPRQAACWRGFVKKLRRLLRDGIRLRRRHDFTPAKYTSRIRLIDRRLAVLACGAYVDGDAQRLAKRLQRHQDQLFTFLDRPEASWENNRAEREIRPAVILRKNSQCNRSRRGAATQAVLMSVYRTLHLRGRDPRQVIENALAAYAATGKLPPLLSTVADG
;
A
#
# COMPACT_ATOMS: atom_id res chain seq x y z
N MET A 1 64.35 3.82 -11.32
CA MET A 1 62.90 3.78 -11.78
C MET A 1 62.70 5.00 -12.64
N SER A 2 62.28 4.85 -13.90
CA SER A 2 62.13 5.98 -14.84
C SER A 2 61.04 6.94 -14.32
N THR A 3 61.24 8.23 -14.56
CA THR A 3 60.34 9.32 -14.18
C THR A 3 58.88 9.06 -14.65
N ASP A 4 58.71 8.40 -15.79
CA ASP A 4 57.43 8.01 -16.36
C ASP A 4 56.65 6.97 -15.51
N ALA A 5 57.37 6.02 -14.91
CA ALA A 5 56.71 4.99 -14.06
C ALA A 5 56.16 5.59 -12.74
N ALA A 6 56.85 6.62 -12.20
CA ALA A 6 56.39 7.34 -11.02
C ALA A 6 55.15 8.20 -11.32
N ILE A 7 55.13 8.91 -12.46
CA ILE A 7 53.99 9.71 -12.92
C ILE A 7 52.73 8.82 -13.15
N HIS A 8 52.91 7.66 -13.77
CA HIS A 8 51.81 6.71 -13.97
C HIS A 8 51.27 6.13 -12.66
N ALA A 9 52.10 5.88 -11.66
CA ALA A 9 51.68 5.41 -10.35
C ALA A 9 50.89 6.48 -9.58
N GLU A 10 51.35 7.73 -9.62
CA GLU A 10 50.68 8.88 -9.02
C GLU A 10 49.31 9.13 -9.67
N LEU A 11 49.24 9.11 -11.00
CA LEU A 11 47.97 9.27 -11.73
C LEU A 11 46.94 8.18 -11.37
N ARG A 12 47.35 6.92 -11.24
CA ARG A 12 46.48 5.85 -10.79
C ARG A 12 45.89 6.12 -9.40
N THR A 13 46.73 6.55 -8.47
CA THR A 13 46.32 6.88 -7.10
C THR A 13 45.26 7.99 -7.08
N ILE A 14 45.46 9.04 -7.92
CA ILE A 14 44.49 10.14 -8.03
C ILE A 14 43.18 9.68 -8.70
N ILE A 15 43.27 8.84 -9.74
CA ILE A 15 42.06 8.23 -10.37
C ILE A 15 41.25 7.43 -9.33
N ASP A 16 41.93 6.59 -8.54
CA ASP A 16 41.24 5.78 -7.51
C ASP A 16 40.62 6.65 -6.40
N ALA A 17 41.26 7.75 -6.00
CA ALA A 17 40.71 8.72 -5.07
C ALA A 17 39.47 9.42 -5.66
N THR A 18 39.54 9.84 -6.93
CA THR A 18 38.42 10.46 -7.64
C THR A 18 37.21 9.52 -7.75
N LEU A 19 37.45 8.25 -8.06
CA LEU A 19 36.37 7.24 -8.17
C LEU A 19 35.72 6.91 -6.82
N ARG A 20 36.40 7.17 -5.70
CA ARG A 20 35.85 7.08 -4.34
C ARG A 20 35.15 8.35 -3.84
N GLY A 21 35.35 9.48 -4.53
CA GLY A 21 34.88 10.80 -4.10
C GLY A 21 35.76 11.52 -3.11
N ASP A 22 37.01 11.06 -2.92
CA ASP A 22 37.97 11.56 -1.93
C ASP A 22 39.03 12.51 -2.54
N VAL A 23 38.86 12.94 -3.79
CA VAL A 23 39.83 13.84 -4.49
C VAL A 23 39.72 15.25 -3.93
N ASN A 24 40.89 15.90 -3.71
CA ASN A 24 41.01 17.31 -3.32
C ASN A 24 41.49 18.19 -4.48
N GLU A 25 41.42 19.53 -4.27
CA GLU A 25 41.80 20.51 -5.30
C GLU A 25 43.26 20.39 -5.73
N GLU A 26 44.20 20.08 -4.80
CA GLU A 26 45.62 19.91 -5.08
C GLU A 26 45.87 18.71 -6.01
N GLN A 27 45.18 17.60 -5.75
CA GLN A 27 45.23 16.42 -6.60
C GLN A 27 44.64 16.67 -8.00
N ALA A 28 43.58 17.45 -8.08
CA ALA A 28 42.97 17.83 -9.35
C ALA A 28 43.91 18.75 -10.17
N ALA A 29 44.55 19.74 -9.53
CA ALA A 29 45.56 20.59 -10.16
C ALA A 29 46.75 19.77 -10.65
N ARG A 30 47.20 18.81 -9.87
CA ARG A 30 48.29 17.91 -10.22
C ARG A 30 48.02 17.09 -11.48
N VAL A 31 46.78 16.58 -11.68
CA VAL A 31 46.42 15.90 -12.94
C VAL A 31 46.49 16.85 -14.14
N TYR A 32 46.13 18.12 -13.97
CA TYR A 32 46.25 19.12 -15.03
C TYR A 32 47.72 19.39 -15.41
N GLU A 33 48.61 19.47 -14.42
CA GLU A 33 50.07 19.62 -14.63
C GLU A 33 50.70 18.41 -15.35
N MET A 34 50.17 17.19 -15.14
CA MET A 34 50.56 15.97 -15.85
C MET A 34 50.21 15.97 -17.35
N GLY A 35 49.44 16.95 -17.80
CA GLY A 35 49.14 17.20 -19.20
C GLY A 35 47.83 16.51 -19.71
N ARG A 36 47.61 16.72 -21.00
CA ARG A 36 46.35 16.32 -21.68
C ARG A 36 46.03 14.85 -21.55
N GLU A 37 47.02 13.97 -21.63
CA GLU A 37 46.81 12.52 -21.59
C GLU A 37 46.32 12.06 -20.22
N ALA A 38 46.81 12.65 -19.13
CA ALA A 38 46.38 12.37 -17.77
C ALA A 38 44.92 12.82 -17.53
N VAL A 39 44.55 14.00 -18.01
CA VAL A 39 43.19 14.50 -17.97
C VAL A 39 42.23 13.59 -18.76
N CYS A 40 42.61 13.17 -19.97
CA CYS A 40 41.81 12.24 -20.77
C CYS A 40 41.63 10.89 -20.07
N ALA A 41 42.70 10.34 -19.45
CA ALA A 41 42.63 9.09 -18.72
C ALA A 41 41.67 9.18 -17.51
N LEU A 42 41.72 10.29 -16.75
CA LEU A 42 40.81 10.54 -15.64
C LEU A 42 39.35 10.67 -16.12
N MET A 43 39.08 11.43 -17.16
CA MET A 43 37.74 11.60 -17.73
C MET A 43 37.16 10.28 -18.24
N LEU A 44 37.98 9.44 -18.88
CA LEU A 44 37.54 8.10 -19.33
C LEU A 44 37.26 7.17 -18.14
N ALA A 45 38.06 7.25 -17.07
CA ALA A 45 37.82 6.46 -15.85
C ALA A 45 36.50 6.88 -15.16
N ILE A 46 36.25 8.18 -15.04
CA ILE A 46 35.00 8.73 -14.52
C ILE A 46 33.82 8.30 -15.42
N GLY A 47 33.94 8.41 -16.73
CA GLY A 47 32.90 8.01 -17.68
C GLY A 47 32.54 6.52 -17.57
N ARG A 48 33.56 5.64 -17.43
CA ARG A 48 33.34 4.20 -17.19
C ARG A 48 32.63 3.96 -15.86
N ARG A 49 33.04 4.62 -14.80
CA ARG A 49 32.41 4.48 -13.48
C ARG A 49 30.98 5.00 -13.46
N LEU A 50 30.70 6.10 -14.15
CA LEU A 50 29.33 6.61 -14.34
C LEU A 50 28.46 5.63 -15.16
N ALA A 51 29.02 4.99 -16.18
CA ALA A 51 28.32 3.95 -16.94
C ALA A 51 28.02 2.72 -16.08
N GLU A 52 28.98 2.23 -15.27
CA GLU A 52 28.77 1.15 -14.31
C GLU A 52 27.70 1.50 -13.27
N LEU A 53 27.72 2.73 -12.73
CA LEU A 53 26.70 3.21 -11.80
C LEU A 53 25.33 3.39 -12.48
N ALA A 54 25.30 3.77 -13.75
CA ALA A 54 24.07 3.83 -14.53
C ALA A 54 23.51 2.43 -14.80
N ASP A 55 24.36 1.44 -15.08
CA ASP A 55 23.97 0.03 -15.20
C ASP A 55 23.50 -0.56 -13.86
N ASP A 56 24.12 -0.22 -12.74
CA ASP A 56 23.66 -0.56 -11.40
C ASP A 56 22.30 0.12 -11.06
N HIS A 57 22.07 1.33 -11.54
CA HIS A 57 20.78 2.03 -11.43
C HIS A 57 19.72 1.53 -12.42
N HIS A 58 20.11 0.85 -13.48
CA HIS A 58 19.27 0.13 -14.41
C HIS A 58 19.18 -1.36 -14.09
N ALA A 59 19.48 -1.77 -12.86
CA ALA A 59 19.15 -3.11 -12.39
C ALA A 59 17.68 -3.38 -12.73
N VAL A 60 17.47 -4.26 -13.70
CA VAL A 60 16.11 -4.68 -14.13
C VAL A 60 15.35 -5.09 -12.87
N PRO A 61 14.20 -4.44 -12.60
CA PRO A 61 13.48 -4.69 -11.35
C PRO A 61 13.15 -6.16 -11.24
N GLY A 62 13.67 -6.82 -10.22
CA GLY A 62 13.33 -8.20 -9.91
C GLY A 62 11.89 -8.31 -9.38
N PRO A 63 11.31 -9.52 -9.41
CA PRO A 63 9.95 -9.76 -8.90
C PRO A 63 9.76 -9.40 -7.41
N HIS A 64 10.87 -9.23 -6.69
CA HIS A 64 10.91 -8.84 -5.27
C HIS A 64 11.24 -7.35 -5.05
N THR A 65 11.41 -6.57 -6.14
CA THR A 65 11.62 -5.13 -6.00
C THR A 65 10.32 -4.48 -5.54
N PRO A 66 10.27 -3.80 -4.37
CA PRO A 66 9.06 -3.15 -3.90
C PRO A 66 8.52 -2.19 -4.95
N SER A 67 7.21 -2.21 -5.19
CA SER A 67 6.56 -1.38 -6.22
C SER A 67 6.85 0.12 -6.09
N GLY A 68 7.29 0.55 -4.92
CA GLY A 68 7.70 1.93 -4.64
C GLY A 68 9.15 2.26 -4.98
N ALA A 69 10.00 1.27 -5.23
CA ALA A 69 11.40 1.49 -5.61
C ALA A 69 11.56 1.77 -7.11
N LEU A 70 10.50 1.54 -7.92
CA LEU A 70 10.52 1.72 -9.37
C LEU A 70 9.78 2.96 -9.81
N PRO A 71 10.40 3.83 -10.61
CA PRO A 71 9.69 4.90 -11.30
C PRO A 71 8.56 4.33 -12.19
N PRO A 72 7.42 5.02 -12.34
CA PRO A 72 6.28 4.53 -13.12
C PRO A 72 6.60 4.18 -14.58
N TYR A 73 7.60 4.85 -15.17
CA TYR A 73 8.03 4.65 -16.56
C TYR A 73 8.94 3.42 -16.77
N VAL A 74 9.50 2.85 -15.69
CA VAL A 74 10.35 1.64 -15.74
C VAL A 74 9.54 0.36 -15.53
N ARG A 75 8.23 0.46 -15.25
CA ARG A 75 7.37 -0.72 -15.05
C ARG A 75 7.23 -1.47 -16.36
N PRO A 76 7.55 -2.79 -16.40
CA PRO A 76 7.24 -3.60 -17.57
C PRO A 76 5.75 -3.46 -17.88
N SER A 77 5.42 -3.15 -19.11
CA SER A 77 4.03 -3.18 -19.56
C SER A 77 3.53 -4.60 -19.37
N THR A 78 2.53 -4.77 -18.51
CA THR A 78 1.83 -6.06 -18.40
C THR A 78 1.43 -6.46 -19.81
N SER A 79 1.85 -7.69 -20.22
CA SER A 79 1.54 -8.25 -21.53
C SER A 79 0.12 -7.90 -21.92
N LYS A 80 -0.06 -7.41 -23.15
CA LYS A 80 -1.37 -7.07 -23.71
C LYS A 80 -2.26 -8.32 -23.66
N ARG A 81 -2.91 -8.57 -22.53
CA ARG A 81 -4.09 -9.42 -22.52
C ARG A 81 -5.01 -8.85 -23.60
N ARG A 82 -5.40 -9.67 -24.56
CA ARG A 82 -6.45 -9.29 -25.50
C ARG A 82 -7.60 -8.71 -24.71
N ARG A 83 -7.67 -7.38 -24.65
CA ARG A 83 -8.80 -6.67 -24.07
C ARG A 83 -9.97 -7.01 -24.97
N GLY A 84 -11.00 -7.63 -24.43
CA GLY A 84 -12.29 -7.71 -25.11
C GLY A 84 -12.70 -6.30 -25.54
N LYS A 85 -13.54 -6.18 -26.58
CA LYS A 85 -14.06 -4.89 -27.02
C LYS A 85 -14.58 -4.13 -25.80
N PRO A 86 -14.19 -2.84 -25.61
CA PRO A 86 -14.72 -2.03 -24.54
C PRO A 86 -16.22 -1.87 -24.74
N GLY A 87 -17.00 -2.08 -23.69
CA GLY A 87 -18.45 -1.95 -23.69
C GLY A 87 -19.16 -3.10 -22.96
N ALA A 88 -20.42 -2.92 -22.66
CA ALA A 88 -21.26 -3.94 -22.10
C ALA A 88 -21.53 -5.04 -23.14
N ARG A 89 -21.63 -6.30 -22.70
CA ARG A 89 -22.00 -7.42 -23.58
C ARG A 89 -23.45 -7.24 -24.05
N GLU A 90 -23.73 -7.74 -25.27
CA GLU A 90 -25.11 -7.80 -25.78
C GLU A 90 -26.02 -8.53 -24.76
N GLY A 91 -27.18 -7.92 -24.41
CA GLY A 91 -28.06 -8.42 -23.36
C GLY A 91 -27.73 -7.94 -21.92
N HIS A 92 -26.71 -7.08 -21.71
CA HIS A 92 -26.45 -6.51 -20.40
C HIS A 92 -27.56 -5.52 -20.02
N GLU A 93 -28.26 -5.79 -18.92
CA GLU A 93 -29.20 -4.84 -18.34
C GLU A 93 -28.49 -3.56 -17.92
N GLY A 94 -28.86 -2.44 -18.53
CA GLY A 94 -28.28 -1.14 -18.17
C GLY A 94 -28.69 -0.72 -16.76
N HIS A 95 -27.74 -0.59 -15.87
CA HIS A 95 -27.98 -0.03 -14.54
C HIS A 95 -28.33 1.46 -14.66
N ARG A 96 -29.59 1.78 -14.53
CA ARG A 96 -30.04 3.18 -14.41
C ARG A 96 -29.89 3.61 -12.95
N ARG A 97 -29.45 4.86 -12.75
CA ARG A 97 -29.41 5.46 -11.43
C ARG A 97 -30.81 5.44 -10.82
N PRO A 98 -31.00 4.94 -9.60
CA PRO A 98 -32.33 4.95 -8.96
C PRO A 98 -32.76 6.39 -8.71
N THR A 99 -34.07 6.60 -8.66
CA THR A 99 -34.64 7.88 -8.24
C THR A 99 -34.25 8.16 -6.79
N PRO A 100 -33.79 9.39 -6.45
CA PRO A 100 -33.46 9.70 -5.08
C PRO A 100 -34.70 9.55 -4.17
N PRO A 101 -34.52 9.05 -2.94
CA PRO A 101 -35.65 8.78 -2.03
C PRO A 101 -36.32 10.07 -1.55
N ARG A 102 -35.70 11.21 -1.69
CA ARG A 102 -36.20 12.51 -1.30
C ARG A 102 -35.92 13.53 -2.40
N ILE A 103 -36.90 14.40 -2.66
CA ILE A 103 -36.81 15.54 -3.55
C ILE A 103 -36.95 16.80 -2.70
N ASP A 104 -35.89 17.61 -2.64
CA ASP A 104 -35.81 18.77 -1.75
C ASP A 104 -36.56 19.99 -2.31
N ARG A 105 -36.64 20.12 -3.65
CA ARG A 105 -37.28 21.27 -4.29
C ARG A 105 -37.95 20.84 -5.59
N HIS A 106 -39.13 21.41 -5.85
CA HIS A 106 -39.85 21.27 -7.12
C HIS A 106 -39.86 22.61 -7.84
N GLU A 107 -39.32 22.65 -9.07
CA GLU A 107 -39.31 23.83 -9.88
C GLU A 107 -40.07 23.60 -11.19
N ARG A 108 -40.84 24.61 -11.58
CA ARG A 108 -41.51 24.64 -12.89
C ARG A 108 -40.74 25.57 -13.81
N ILE A 109 -40.27 25.05 -14.93
CA ILE A 109 -39.65 25.84 -15.98
C ILE A 109 -40.73 26.60 -16.73
N ALA A 110 -40.46 27.86 -17.04
CA ALA A 110 -41.39 28.71 -17.79
C ALA A 110 -41.71 28.10 -19.15
N ASP A 111 -42.97 28.25 -19.54
CA ASP A 111 -43.46 27.76 -20.82
C ASP A 111 -42.79 28.57 -22.00
N LEU A 112 -42.46 27.87 -23.06
CA LEU A 112 -41.98 28.50 -24.29
C LEU A 112 -43.15 29.26 -24.97
N ARG A 113 -42.88 30.47 -25.40
CA ARG A 113 -43.80 31.25 -26.25
C ARG A 113 -43.45 31.16 -27.70
N ILE A 114 -42.17 31.01 -28.00
CA ILE A 114 -41.59 31.00 -29.35
C ILE A 114 -40.77 29.72 -29.49
N CYS A 115 -40.83 29.11 -30.68
CA CYS A 115 -40.05 27.92 -31.00
C CYS A 115 -38.55 28.28 -31.15
N PRO A 116 -37.62 27.62 -30.39
CA PRO A 116 -36.20 27.93 -30.46
C PRO A 116 -35.50 27.50 -31.76
N HIS A 117 -36.23 26.84 -32.69
CA HIS A 117 -35.68 26.37 -33.95
C HIS A 117 -36.14 27.20 -35.15
N CYS A 118 -37.31 27.84 -35.08
CA CYS A 118 -37.92 28.52 -36.23
C CYS A 118 -38.59 29.86 -35.88
N ASP A 119 -38.45 30.33 -34.67
CA ASP A 119 -38.95 31.61 -34.14
C ASP A 119 -40.47 31.86 -34.31
N HIS A 120 -41.26 30.80 -34.56
CA HIS A 120 -42.71 30.91 -34.61
C HIS A 120 -43.37 30.67 -33.27
N PRO A 121 -44.54 31.23 -32.96
CA PRO A 121 -45.30 30.97 -31.73
C PRO A 121 -45.59 29.48 -31.56
N VAL A 122 -45.41 28.96 -30.33
CA VAL A 122 -45.73 27.58 -30.01
C VAL A 122 -47.12 27.48 -29.38
N ARG A 123 -47.77 26.31 -29.51
CA ARG A 123 -49.04 26.01 -28.84
C ARG A 123 -48.78 25.74 -27.34
N PRO A 124 -49.75 25.97 -26.44
CA PRO A 124 -49.63 25.61 -25.04
C PRO A 124 -49.21 24.14 -24.83
N ALA A 125 -48.35 23.91 -23.84
CA ALA A 125 -47.85 22.57 -23.51
C ALA A 125 -49.00 21.65 -23.08
N ARG A 126 -49.19 20.50 -23.75
CA ARG A 126 -50.15 19.46 -23.38
C ARG A 126 -49.60 18.41 -22.41
N THR A 127 -48.28 18.30 -22.33
CA THR A 127 -47.58 17.33 -21.50
C THR A 127 -46.41 17.96 -20.75
N ILE A 128 -46.18 17.54 -19.52
CA ILE A 128 -45.06 17.98 -18.69
C ILE A 128 -44.13 16.79 -18.49
N ARG A 129 -42.89 16.89 -18.96
CA ARG A 129 -41.86 15.91 -18.72
C ARG A 129 -41.18 16.24 -17.37
N LYS A 130 -41.17 15.31 -16.44
CA LYS A 130 -40.38 15.43 -15.20
C LYS A 130 -38.95 14.98 -15.42
N ARG A 131 -38.02 15.76 -14.93
CA ARG A 131 -36.59 15.41 -14.88
C ARG A 131 -36.07 15.72 -13.47
N ILE A 132 -35.42 14.74 -12.84
CA ILE A 132 -34.82 14.90 -11.53
C ILE A 132 -33.33 15.15 -11.78
N ILE A 133 -32.80 16.19 -11.17
CA ILE A 133 -31.37 16.58 -11.21
C ILE A 133 -30.92 16.62 -9.76
N GLU A 134 -29.83 15.92 -9.46
CA GLU A 134 -29.16 15.98 -8.16
C GLU A 134 -27.89 16.84 -8.32
N ASP A 135 -27.76 17.87 -7.50
CA ASP A 135 -26.65 18.80 -7.54
C ASP A 135 -26.24 19.20 -6.15
N MET A 136 -25.06 19.82 -6.00
CA MET A 136 -24.60 20.39 -4.75
C MET A 136 -25.37 21.68 -4.44
N PRO A 137 -25.77 21.91 -3.16
CA PRO A 137 -26.37 23.19 -2.78
C PRO A 137 -25.33 24.33 -2.93
N GLU A 138 -25.79 25.50 -3.40
CA GLU A 138 -24.93 26.69 -3.55
C GLU A 138 -24.31 27.11 -2.23
N ASP A 139 -25.00 26.94 -1.10
CA ASP A 139 -24.56 27.28 0.25
C ASP A 139 -24.04 26.05 1.03
N ALA A 140 -22.97 25.43 0.53
CA ALA A 140 -22.26 24.38 1.28
C ALA A 140 -21.33 24.94 2.37
N ARG A 141 -21.72 26.05 3.03
CA ARG A 141 -20.92 26.70 4.06
C ARG A 141 -20.84 25.88 5.33
N VAL A 142 -19.74 26.03 6.06
CA VAL A 142 -19.59 25.44 7.38
C VAL A 142 -20.38 26.22 8.39
N GLU A 143 -21.09 25.52 9.26
CA GLU A 143 -21.78 26.08 10.39
C GLU A 143 -20.78 26.46 11.49
N ALA A 144 -20.81 27.71 11.95
CA ALA A 144 -20.04 28.18 13.10
C ALA A 144 -20.98 28.33 14.31
N VAL A 145 -20.74 27.52 15.36
CA VAL A 145 -21.55 27.49 16.57
C VAL A 145 -20.76 28.05 17.73
N ALA A 146 -21.34 29.07 18.43
CA ALA A 146 -20.79 29.60 19.67
C ALA A 146 -21.37 28.83 20.87
N TYR A 147 -20.50 28.15 21.62
CA TYR A 147 -20.88 27.41 22.82
C TYR A 147 -20.59 28.24 24.07
N ALA A 148 -21.62 28.56 24.87
CA ALA A 148 -21.46 29.11 26.21
C ALA A 148 -21.23 27.99 27.22
N ILE A 149 -20.01 27.86 27.73
CA ILE A 149 -19.59 26.79 28.65
C ILE A 149 -19.52 27.37 30.07
N PRO A 150 -20.41 26.94 30.99
CA PRO A 150 -20.39 27.41 32.37
C PRO A 150 -19.16 26.87 33.12
N ARG A 151 -18.53 27.72 33.88
CA ARG A 151 -17.35 27.43 34.67
C ARG A 151 -17.68 27.47 36.15
N HIS A 152 -17.57 26.31 36.83
CA HIS A 152 -17.94 26.14 38.23
C HIS A 152 -16.69 26.02 39.10
N TRP A 153 -16.72 26.60 40.29
CA TRP A 153 -15.70 26.36 41.29
C TRP A 153 -16.05 25.10 42.11
N CYS A 154 -15.15 24.14 42.18
CA CYS A 154 -15.29 22.96 43.05
C CYS A 154 -14.54 23.22 44.38
N PRO A 155 -15.25 23.34 45.50
CA PRO A 155 -14.59 23.62 46.80
C PRO A 155 -13.76 22.41 47.32
N HIS A 156 -14.12 21.21 46.93
CA HIS A 156 -13.41 20.00 47.30
C HIS A 156 -12.07 19.85 46.56
N CYS A 157 -12.08 19.99 45.23
CA CYS A 157 -10.86 19.91 44.40
C CYS A 157 -10.07 21.21 44.39
N ARG A 158 -10.64 22.30 44.89
CA ARG A 158 -10.09 23.69 44.82
C ARG A 158 -9.68 24.07 43.40
N LYS A 159 -10.53 23.76 42.42
CA LYS A 159 -10.30 24.02 40.99
C LYS A 159 -11.58 24.47 40.31
N HIS A 160 -11.41 25.24 39.25
CA HIS A 160 -12.49 25.50 38.31
C HIS A 160 -12.71 24.26 37.45
N VAL A 161 -13.96 23.84 37.27
CA VAL A 161 -14.39 22.73 36.45
C VAL A 161 -15.44 23.21 35.43
N GLU A 162 -15.41 22.62 34.27
CA GLU A 162 -16.29 22.93 33.15
C GLU A 162 -16.90 21.61 32.62
N PRO A 163 -18.14 21.65 32.13
CA PRO A 163 -18.70 20.50 31.41
C PRO A 163 -17.89 20.23 30.12
N LYS A 164 -17.71 18.97 29.79
CA LYS A 164 -17.03 18.57 28.58
C LYS A 164 -17.90 18.85 27.35
N LEU A 165 -17.31 19.41 26.30
CA LEU A 165 -17.99 19.68 25.04
C LEU A 165 -17.73 18.54 24.07
N GLY A 166 -18.78 17.80 23.67
CA GLY A 166 -18.68 16.69 22.73
C GLY A 166 -18.56 17.10 21.26
N ALA A 167 -18.73 18.38 20.93
CA ALA A 167 -18.75 18.87 19.54
C ALA A 167 -17.36 18.90 18.86
N ALA A 168 -16.28 19.03 19.65
CA ALA A 168 -14.90 19.06 19.19
C ALA A 168 -13.97 18.37 20.19
N LEU A 169 -12.82 17.89 19.72
CA LEU A 169 -11.76 17.38 20.61
C LEU A 169 -11.26 18.46 21.58
N PRO A 170 -10.81 18.09 22.79
CA PRO A 170 -10.33 19.04 23.78
C PRO A 170 -9.32 20.03 23.21
N GLY A 171 -9.59 21.32 23.35
CA GLY A 171 -8.76 22.42 22.84
C GLY A 171 -8.72 22.56 21.30
N ALA A 172 -9.60 21.89 20.57
CA ALA A 172 -9.78 22.10 19.15
C ALA A 172 -10.91 23.10 18.88
N THR A 173 -10.75 23.91 17.83
CA THR A 173 -11.78 24.83 17.30
C THR A 173 -12.49 24.26 16.07
N ILE A 174 -12.09 23.07 15.64
CA ILE A 174 -12.66 22.32 14.51
C ILE A 174 -13.51 21.19 15.04
N GLY A 175 -14.76 21.14 14.59
CA GLY A 175 -15.71 20.10 14.99
C GLY A 175 -15.32 18.70 14.54
N ASN A 176 -15.80 17.67 15.25
CA ASN A 176 -15.44 16.27 15.02
C ASN A 176 -15.84 15.76 13.64
N ARG A 177 -16.97 16.22 13.07
CA ARG A 177 -17.39 15.89 11.70
C ARG A 177 -16.36 16.33 10.67
N LEU A 178 -15.90 17.56 10.77
CA LEU A 178 -14.90 18.12 9.87
C LEU A 178 -13.54 17.43 10.09
N ALA A 179 -13.17 17.14 11.33
CA ALA A 179 -11.97 16.37 11.65
C ALA A 179 -12.00 14.99 10.97
N ALA A 180 -13.09 14.23 11.14
CA ALA A 180 -13.28 12.92 10.52
C ALA A 180 -13.25 13.01 8.98
N MET A 181 -13.87 14.02 8.38
CA MET A 181 -13.84 14.25 6.94
C MET A 181 -12.41 14.47 6.41
N THR A 182 -11.60 15.27 7.12
CA THR A 182 -10.20 15.49 6.72
C THR A 182 -9.33 14.24 6.87
N VAL A 183 -9.62 13.37 7.84
CA VAL A 183 -8.98 12.04 7.96
C VAL A 183 -9.29 11.19 6.74
N VAL A 184 -10.55 11.16 6.30
CA VAL A 184 -10.94 10.44 5.08
C VAL A 184 -10.24 11.00 3.85
N PHE A 185 -10.18 12.31 3.69
CA PHE A 185 -9.52 12.96 2.54
C PHE A 185 -8.05 12.59 2.45
N HIS A 186 -7.31 12.67 3.54
CA HIS A 186 -5.88 12.42 3.52
C HIS A 186 -5.55 10.93 3.59
N TYR A 187 -6.01 10.22 4.63
CA TYR A 187 -5.63 8.85 4.91
C TYR A 187 -6.46 7.82 4.14
N GLY A 188 -7.67 8.17 3.74
CA GLY A 188 -8.55 7.32 2.95
C GLY A 188 -8.36 7.49 1.45
N LEU A 189 -8.43 8.72 0.97
CA LEU A 189 -8.40 9.05 -0.47
C LEU A 189 -7.00 9.42 -0.98
N GLY A 190 -6.03 9.65 -0.09
CA GLY A 190 -4.65 9.97 -0.47
C GLY A 190 -4.43 11.40 -0.94
N LEU A 191 -5.30 12.35 -0.59
CA LEU A 191 -5.13 13.77 -0.90
C LEU A 191 -3.96 14.35 -0.11
N THR A 192 -3.22 15.28 -0.70
CA THR A 192 -2.18 16.01 0.02
C THR A 192 -2.77 16.96 1.06
N ILE A 193 -1.93 17.47 1.98
CA ILE A 193 -2.32 18.48 2.94
C ILE A 193 -2.90 19.70 2.22
N ASP A 194 -2.25 20.16 1.14
CA ASP A 194 -2.70 21.35 0.42
C ASP A 194 -3.98 21.11 -0.37
N GLN A 195 -4.17 19.95 -0.99
CA GLN A 195 -5.44 19.58 -1.62
C GLN A 195 -6.58 19.53 -0.60
N THR A 196 -6.34 18.94 0.59
CA THR A 196 -7.32 18.92 1.68
C THR A 196 -7.70 20.34 2.10
N ARG A 197 -6.72 21.22 2.28
CA ARG A 197 -6.94 22.63 2.62
C ARG A 197 -7.71 23.37 1.52
N GLN A 198 -7.40 23.11 0.26
CA GLN A 198 -8.07 23.72 -0.87
C GLN A 198 -9.55 23.32 -0.95
N ILE A 199 -9.88 22.04 -0.75
CA ILE A 199 -11.27 21.55 -0.68
C ILE A 199 -12.03 22.21 0.47
N LEU A 200 -11.39 22.41 1.63
CA LEU A 200 -12.04 23.08 2.75
C LEU A 200 -12.26 24.57 2.50
N ARG A 201 -11.33 25.22 1.81
CA ARG A 201 -11.39 26.66 1.53
C ARG A 201 -12.42 27.01 0.46
N SER A 202 -12.39 26.33 -0.69
CA SER A 202 -13.15 26.74 -1.86
C SER A 202 -14.67 26.59 -1.68
N PRO A 203 -15.24 25.39 -1.43
CA PRO A 203 -16.70 25.28 -1.27
C PRO A 203 -17.19 25.62 0.14
N HIS A 204 -16.35 25.49 1.19
CA HIS A 204 -16.82 25.58 2.59
C HIS A 204 -16.34 26.83 3.34
N GLY A 205 -15.50 27.65 2.74
CA GLY A 205 -15.01 28.91 3.35
C GLY A 205 -14.07 28.73 4.55
N ILE A 206 -13.56 27.50 4.82
CA ILE A 206 -12.70 27.26 5.97
C ILE A 206 -11.23 27.45 5.60
N THR A 207 -10.53 28.32 6.31
CA THR A 207 -9.09 28.48 6.17
C THR A 207 -8.36 27.79 7.33
N LEU A 208 -7.64 26.71 7.03
CA LEU A 208 -6.76 26.02 7.96
C LEU A 208 -5.30 26.13 7.49
N SER A 209 -4.38 26.34 8.44
CA SER A 209 -2.96 26.21 8.16
C SER A 209 -2.58 24.73 8.03
N ALA A 210 -1.47 24.43 7.33
CA ALA A 210 -0.95 23.06 7.24
C ALA A 210 -0.65 22.49 8.64
N GLY A 211 -0.02 23.29 9.52
CA GLY A 211 0.25 22.90 10.90
C GLY A 211 -1.02 22.66 11.72
N GLY A 212 -2.05 23.49 11.52
CA GLY A 212 -3.36 23.33 12.19
C GLY A 212 -4.03 22.01 11.81
N LEU A 213 -3.99 21.64 10.52
CA LEU A 213 -4.54 20.38 10.03
C LEU A 213 -3.75 19.17 10.58
N VAL A 214 -2.42 19.24 10.56
CA VAL A 214 -1.57 18.17 11.13
C VAL A 214 -1.82 18.01 12.63
N ASN A 215 -1.93 19.10 13.39
CA ASN A 215 -2.25 19.06 14.82
C ASN A 215 -3.64 18.45 15.09
N LEU A 216 -4.62 18.73 14.24
CA LEU A 216 -5.95 18.12 14.33
C LEU A 216 -5.87 16.60 14.15
N TRP A 217 -5.12 16.13 13.16
CA TRP A 217 -4.91 14.69 12.93
C TRP A 217 -4.14 14.01 14.06
N GLN A 218 -3.14 14.68 14.65
CA GLN A 218 -2.40 14.16 15.80
C GLN A 218 -3.32 13.95 17.01
N ARG A 219 -4.19 14.92 17.30
CA ARG A 219 -5.20 14.78 18.38
C ARG A 219 -6.21 13.66 18.08
N ALA A 220 -6.66 13.56 16.83
CA ALA A 220 -7.54 12.47 16.43
C ALA A 220 -6.86 11.10 16.58
N ALA A 221 -5.58 10.99 16.20
CA ALA A 221 -4.81 9.76 16.37
C ALA A 221 -4.59 9.41 17.85
N GLU A 222 -4.29 10.40 18.70
CA GLU A 222 -4.18 10.21 20.16
C GLU A 222 -5.49 9.69 20.76
N ALA A 223 -6.63 10.27 20.34
CA ALA A 223 -7.94 9.80 20.77
C ALA A 223 -8.26 8.39 20.30
N LEU A 224 -7.87 8.01 19.08
CA LEU A 224 -8.16 6.71 18.45
C LEU A 224 -7.08 5.65 18.72
N LEU A 225 -6.04 5.96 19.48
CA LEU A 225 -4.95 5.02 19.79
C LEU A 225 -5.44 3.69 20.39
N PRO A 226 -6.41 3.65 21.32
CA PRO A 226 -6.91 2.37 21.84
C PRO A 226 -7.53 1.48 20.76
N TRP A 227 -8.18 2.04 19.75
CA TRP A 227 -8.69 1.28 18.61
C TRP A 227 -7.56 0.72 17.74
N TYR A 228 -6.50 1.51 17.54
CA TYR A 228 -5.33 1.06 16.82
C TYR A 228 -4.66 -0.13 17.50
N GLU A 229 -4.50 -0.08 18.83
CA GLU A 229 -3.97 -1.18 19.63
C GLU A 229 -4.87 -2.42 19.54
N GLN A 230 -6.19 -2.24 19.70
CA GLN A 230 -7.16 -3.33 19.53
C GLN A 230 -7.09 -3.98 18.14
N ILE A 231 -6.96 -3.19 17.06
CA ILE A 231 -6.81 -3.69 15.68
C ILE A 231 -5.54 -4.54 15.56
N GLY A 232 -4.44 -4.12 16.19
CA GLY A 232 -3.20 -4.88 16.24
C GLY A 232 -3.37 -6.23 16.95
N GLU A 233 -4.04 -6.26 18.10
CA GLU A 233 -4.33 -7.50 18.83
C GLU A 233 -5.26 -8.43 18.04
N GLU A 234 -6.32 -7.90 17.43
CA GLU A 234 -7.20 -8.68 16.57
C GLU A 234 -6.46 -9.29 15.36
N ALA A 235 -5.52 -8.55 14.79
CA ALA A 235 -4.68 -9.06 13.70
C ALA A 235 -3.77 -10.21 14.17
N LYS A 236 -3.11 -10.07 15.30
CA LYS A 236 -2.26 -11.11 15.92
C LYS A 236 -3.02 -12.37 16.31
N ASN A 237 -4.29 -12.25 16.68
CA ASN A 237 -5.14 -13.37 17.09
C ASN A 237 -5.99 -13.94 15.93
N SER A 238 -5.71 -13.57 14.69
CA SER A 238 -6.48 -14.05 13.54
C SER A 238 -6.02 -15.43 13.04
N ALA A 239 -6.95 -16.20 12.49
CA ALA A 239 -6.63 -17.51 11.88
C ALA A 239 -5.74 -17.35 10.63
N THR A 240 -5.82 -16.21 9.94
CA THR A 240 -4.96 -15.89 8.79
C THR A 240 -4.56 -14.43 8.82
N LEU A 241 -3.31 -14.17 8.49
CA LEU A 241 -2.78 -12.82 8.42
C LEU A 241 -1.90 -12.67 7.17
N HIS A 242 -2.20 -11.68 6.37
CA HIS A 242 -1.39 -11.29 5.22
C HIS A 242 -0.41 -10.20 5.63
N ALA A 243 0.84 -10.33 5.25
CA ALA A 243 1.88 -9.34 5.54
C ALA A 243 2.60 -8.89 4.27
N ASP A 244 2.88 -7.60 4.19
CA ASP A 244 3.67 -6.97 3.12
C ASP A 244 4.32 -5.70 3.63
N GLU A 245 5.39 -5.22 2.99
CA GLU A 245 6.06 -3.99 3.37
C GLU A 245 6.41 -3.14 2.14
N THR A 246 6.51 -1.85 2.36
CA THR A 246 6.95 -0.90 1.33
C THR A 246 7.89 0.15 1.88
N GLY A 247 8.85 0.61 1.05
CA GLY A 247 9.76 1.68 1.45
C GLY A 247 8.98 2.93 1.89
N TRP A 248 9.42 3.54 2.98
CA TRP A 248 8.88 4.76 3.54
C TRP A 248 10.01 5.72 3.93
N ARG A 249 9.70 6.99 4.18
CA ARG A 249 10.66 7.95 4.70
C ARG A 249 10.08 8.71 5.88
N VAL A 250 10.90 8.91 6.89
CA VAL A 250 10.57 9.77 8.04
C VAL A 250 11.75 10.71 8.24
N ASP A 251 11.51 12.00 8.13
CA ASP A 251 12.55 13.04 8.24
C ASP A 251 13.75 12.78 7.31
N GLY A 252 13.45 12.45 6.04
CA GLY A 252 14.46 12.11 5.04
C GLY A 252 15.16 10.76 5.22
N GLN A 253 15.00 10.09 6.37
CA GLN A 253 15.62 8.81 6.68
C GLN A 253 14.77 7.64 6.15
N THR A 254 15.45 6.57 5.72
CA THR A 254 14.79 5.35 5.25
C THR A 254 14.08 4.65 6.40
N HIS A 255 12.81 4.37 6.19
CA HIS A 255 11.92 3.57 7.02
C HIS A 255 11.14 2.61 6.13
N TRP A 256 10.35 1.75 6.74
CA TRP A 256 9.48 0.81 6.06
C TRP A 256 8.09 0.87 6.67
N LEU A 257 7.08 0.94 5.81
CA LEU A 257 5.69 0.81 6.21
C LEU A 257 5.33 -0.65 6.03
N TRP A 258 4.99 -1.31 7.12
CA TRP A 258 4.50 -2.67 7.18
C TRP A 258 2.99 -2.67 7.23
N CYS A 259 2.37 -3.63 6.59
CA CYS A 259 0.94 -3.85 6.56
C CYS A 259 0.64 -5.29 6.99
N PHE A 260 -0.10 -5.44 8.06
CA PHE A 260 -0.62 -6.72 8.54
C PHE A 260 -2.14 -6.69 8.41
N CYS A 261 -2.73 -7.56 7.59
CA CYS A 261 -4.15 -7.48 7.31
C CYS A 261 -4.81 -8.84 7.09
N ASN A 262 -6.11 -8.87 7.35
CA ASN A 262 -7.01 -9.97 7.01
C ASN A 262 -8.29 -9.42 6.37
N HIS A 263 -9.40 -10.17 6.39
CA HIS A 263 -10.67 -9.72 5.79
C HIS A 263 -11.35 -8.60 6.59
N ALA A 264 -11.04 -8.41 7.87
CA ALA A 264 -11.71 -7.49 8.79
C ALA A 264 -10.78 -6.49 9.49
N THR A 265 -9.46 -6.69 9.41
CA THR A 265 -8.48 -5.82 10.06
C THR A 265 -7.37 -5.43 9.11
N CYS A 266 -6.85 -4.21 9.28
CA CYS A 266 -5.65 -3.73 8.59
C CYS A 266 -4.84 -2.86 9.55
N HIS A 267 -3.69 -3.36 9.97
CA HIS A 267 -2.79 -2.71 10.90
C HIS A 267 -1.50 -2.30 10.20
N TYR A 268 -1.16 -1.00 10.28
CA TYR A 268 0.08 -0.48 9.73
C TYR A 268 1.04 -0.11 10.85
N ILE A 269 2.31 -0.38 10.64
CA ILE A 269 3.41 0.17 11.44
C ILE A 269 4.43 0.82 10.52
N ILE A 270 5.12 1.86 10.99
CA ILE A 270 6.23 2.49 10.27
C ILE A 270 7.47 2.35 11.14
N ASP A 271 8.39 1.52 10.68
CA ASP A 271 9.63 1.18 11.40
C ASP A 271 10.86 1.47 10.56
N ARG A 272 12.00 1.63 11.22
CA ARG A 272 13.29 1.84 10.57
C ARG A 272 13.84 0.57 9.93
N SER A 273 13.46 -0.58 10.46
CA SER A 273 13.90 -1.89 9.99
C SER A 273 12.99 -2.45 8.90
N ARG A 274 13.59 -3.01 7.85
CA ARG A 274 12.93 -3.93 6.90
C ARG A 274 13.01 -5.40 7.35
N GLY A 275 13.64 -5.69 8.46
CA GLY A 275 13.98 -7.04 8.87
C GLY A 275 13.21 -7.51 10.10
N SER A 276 13.75 -8.57 10.70
CA SER A 276 13.19 -9.22 11.87
C SER A 276 12.84 -8.30 13.05
N PRO A 277 13.59 -7.20 13.34
CA PRO A 277 13.21 -6.32 14.46
C PRO A 277 11.80 -5.73 14.35
N ALA A 278 11.38 -5.33 13.14
CA ALA A 278 10.03 -4.79 12.93
C ALA A 278 8.95 -5.86 13.11
N LEU A 279 9.23 -7.10 12.67
CA LEU A 279 8.33 -8.24 12.86
C LEU A 279 8.23 -8.62 14.34
N GLN A 280 9.34 -8.64 15.08
CA GLN A 280 9.37 -8.92 16.52
C GLN A 280 8.66 -7.85 17.36
N GLN A 281 8.69 -6.59 16.90
CA GLN A 281 7.92 -5.51 17.51
C GLN A 281 6.40 -5.73 17.36
N PHE A 282 5.95 -6.26 16.22
CA PHE A 282 4.54 -6.57 16.02
C PHE A 282 4.16 -7.90 16.68
N PHE A 283 4.87 -8.97 16.37
CA PHE A 283 4.64 -10.30 16.97
C PHE A 283 5.39 -10.41 18.30
N THR A 284 4.81 -9.90 19.38
CA THR A 284 5.37 -9.99 20.73
C THR A 284 5.29 -11.41 21.31
N GLU A 285 4.38 -12.22 20.78
CA GLU A 285 4.15 -13.63 21.11
C GLU A 285 4.16 -14.48 19.84
N ALA A 286 4.21 -15.79 20.00
CA ALA A 286 4.14 -16.73 18.89
C ALA A 286 2.78 -16.65 18.19
N PHE A 287 2.80 -16.56 16.87
CA PHE A 287 1.59 -16.50 16.04
C PHE A 287 1.02 -17.91 15.84
N ARG A 288 -0.29 -18.07 15.96
CA ARG A 288 -0.99 -19.37 15.89
C ARG A 288 -1.81 -19.56 14.61
N GLY A 289 -1.86 -18.57 13.75
CA GLY A 289 -2.55 -18.62 12.47
C GLY A 289 -1.64 -18.88 11.28
N VAL A 290 -2.17 -18.78 10.08
CA VAL A 290 -1.38 -18.87 8.84
C VAL A 290 -0.90 -17.47 8.45
N LEU A 291 0.43 -17.27 8.45
CA LEU A 291 1.07 -16.04 7.98
C LEU A 291 1.33 -16.13 6.47
N ILE A 292 0.64 -15.30 5.69
CA ILE A 292 0.72 -15.28 4.23
C ILE A 292 1.58 -14.10 3.81
N HIS A 293 2.70 -14.38 3.11
CA HIS A 293 3.69 -13.38 2.75
C HIS A 293 4.40 -13.71 1.43
N ASP A 294 5.27 -12.82 0.96
CA ASP A 294 6.18 -13.11 -0.14
C ASP A 294 7.35 -14.00 0.34
N PHE A 295 8.38 -14.18 -0.53
CA PHE A 295 9.56 -14.98 -0.18
C PHE A 295 10.63 -14.19 0.58
N TRP A 296 10.28 -13.04 1.19
CA TRP A 296 11.23 -12.23 1.92
C TRP A 296 11.68 -12.93 3.20
N ARG A 297 12.98 -13.14 3.33
CA ARG A 297 13.59 -13.98 4.37
C ARG A 297 13.22 -13.63 5.82
N PRO A 298 13.10 -12.34 6.21
CA PRO A 298 12.75 -11.99 7.58
C PRO A 298 11.43 -12.56 8.09
N TYR A 299 10.44 -12.85 7.22
CA TYR A 299 9.18 -13.47 7.67
C TYR A 299 9.40 -14.81 8.37
N GLY A 300 10.46 -15.55 8.01
CA GLY A 300 10.84 -16.79 8.69
C GLY A 300 11.35 -16.61 10.12
N SER A 301 11.51 -15.37 10.61
CA SER A 301 11.84 -15.09 12.02
C SER A 301 10.61 -14.95 12.92
N VAL A 302 9.40 -14.98 12.38
CA VAL A 302 8.18 -14.97 13.16
C VAL A 302 8.05 -16.31 13.88
N LEU A 303 7.96 -16.25 15.20
CA LEU A 303 7.75 -17.45 16.01
C LEU A 303 6.33 -17.96 15.80
N LEU A 304 6.21 -19.25 15.52
CA LEU A 304 4.95 -19.94 15.34
C LEU A 304 4.74 -20.96 16.44
N GLU A 305 3.50 -21.13 16.91
CA GLU A 305 3.12 -22.08 17.93
C GLU A 305 1.79 -22.76 17.58
N GLY A 306 1.61 -24.00 18.05
CA GLY A 306 0.41 -24.76 17.80
C GLY A 306 0.16 -25.00 16.32
N ASP A 307 -0.96 -24.46 15.81
CA ASP A 307 -1.35 -24.55 14.40
C ASP A 307 -0.74 -23.44 13.52
N GLY A 308 0.25 -22.71 14.04
CA GLY A 308 0.91 -21.62 13.30
C GLY A 308 1.70 -22.14 12.11
N GLU A 309 1.48 -21.55 10.95
CA GLU A 309 2.13 -21.94 9.69
C GLU A 309 2.44 -20.75 8.81
N HIS A 310 3.36 -20.92 7.87
CA HIS A 310 3.62 -19.96 6.80
C HIS A 310 2.95 -20.39 5.51
N GLN A 311 2.50 -19.43 4.71
CA GLN A 311 2.13 -19.61 3.32
C GLN A 311 2.88 -18.62 2.44
N CYS A 312 3.78 -19.09 1.62
CA CYS A 312 4.44 -18.26 0.61
C CYS A 312 3.54 -17.97 -0.59
N CYS A 313 3.51 -16.74 -1.05
CA CYS A 313 2.68 -16.30 -2.16
C CYS A 313 3.09 -16.94 -3.49
N LEU A 314 2.26 -17.84 -4.03
CA LEU A 314 2.53 -18.48 -5.32
C LEU A 314 2.45 -17.51 -6.51
N ALA A 315 1.71 -16.39 -6.38
CA ALA A 315 1.64 -15.39 -7.43
C ALA A 315 3.00 -14.70 -7.67
N HIS A 316 3.80 -14.49 -6.63
CA HIS A 316 5.17 -13.98 -6.75
C HIS A 316 6.06 -14.98 -7.51
N LEU A 317 5.96 -16.25 -7.19
CA LEU A 317 6.71 -17.29 -7.90
C LEU A 317 6.32 -17.35 -9.38
N LEU A 318 5.03 -17.31 -9.70
CA LEU A 318 4.55 -17.29 -11.09
C LEU A 318 5.05 -16.06 -11.86
N ARG A 319 5.01 -14.86 -11.24
CA ARG A 319 5.55 -13.61 -11.84
C ARG A 319 7.06 -13.71 -12.10
N GLU A 320 7.80 -14.34 -11.19
CA GLU A 320 9.24 -14.55 -11.37
C GLU A 320 9.56 -15.47 -12.55
N LEU A 321 8.77 -16.55 -12.74
CA LEU A 321 8.92 -17.40 -13.92
C LEU A 321 8.67 -16.63 -15.22
N ASP A 322 7.64 -15.77 -15.25
CA ASP A 322 7.34 -14.95 -16.41
C ASP A 322 8.47 -13.93 -16.67
N HIS A 323 9.04 -13.34 -15.62
CA HIS A 323 10.17 -12.42 -15.74
C HIS A 323 11.42 -13.09 -16.35
N VAL A 324 11.78 -14.28 -15.91
CA VAL A 324 12.94 -15.01 -16.48
C VAL A 324 12.65 -15.41 -17.93
N ASP A 325 11.42 -15.82 -18.25
CA ASP A 325 11.02 -16.15 -19.63
C ASP A 325 11.14 -14.94 -20.57
N GLU A 326 10.75 -13.74 -20.10
CA GLU A 326 10.76 -12.52 -20.91
C GLU A 326 12.16 -11.92 -21.07
N HIS A 327 13.01 -11.96 -20.03
CA HIS A 327 14.24 -11.19 -19.97
C HIS A 327 15.52 -12.02 -20.05
N ALA A 328 15.57 -13.17 -19.39
CA ALA A 328 16.78 -13.99 -19.31
C ALA A 328 16.81 -15.11 -20.34
N LEU A 329 15.66 -15.71 -20.68
CA LEU A 329 15.57 -16.85 -21.58
C LEU A 329 16.12 -16.56 -23.00
N PRO A 330 15.89 -15.37 -23.62
CA PRO A 330 16.42 -15.09 -24.96
C PRO A 330 17.93 -15.13 -25.07
N GLY A 331 18.67 -14.84 -23.99
CA GLY A 331 20.14 -14.84 -23.95
C GLY A 331 20.78 -16.15 -23.49
N LYS A 332 20.00 -17.18 -23.12
CA LYS A 332 20.55 -18.44 -22.60
C LYS A 332 21.10 -19.34 -23.70
N PRO A 333 22.26 -20.01 -23.45
CA PRO A 333 22.73 -21.11 -24.32
C PRO A 333 21.66 -22.19 -24.50
N PRO A 334 21.61 -22.90 -25.68
CA PRO A 334 20.54 -23.84 -26.00
C PRO A 334 20.29 -24.91 -24.94
N ARG A 335 21.35 -25.47 -24.35
CA ARG A 335 21.25 -26.50 -23.30
C ARG A 335 20.63 -25.96 -22.01
N GLN A 336 21.02 -24.75 -21.61
CA GLN A 336 20.44 -24.09 -20.43
C GLN A 336 18.99 -23.67 -20.69
N ALA A 337 18.68 -23.10 -21.85
CA ALA A 337 17.33 -22.77 -22.26
C ALA A 337 16.38 -23.97 -22.27
N ALA A 338 16.86 -25.14 -22.75
CA ALA A 338 16.09 -26.40 -22.72
C ALA A 338 15.83 -26.87 -21.27
N CYS A 339 16.86 -26.79 -20.41
CA CYS A 339 16.77 -27.13 -19.00
C CYS A 339 15.74 -26.22 -18.30
N TRP A 340 15.83 -24.90 -18.49
CA TRP A 340 14.90 -23.91 -17.97
C TRP A 340 13.46 -24.19 -18.40
N ARG A 341 13.19 -24.36 -19.71
CA ARG A 341 11.86 -24.67 -20.23
C ARG A 341 11.26 -25.94 -19.61
N GLY A 342 12.10 -26.98 -19.45
CA GLY A 342 11.69 -28.22 -18.79
C GLY A 342 11.30 -28.01 -17.32
N PHE A 343 12.09 -27.28 -16.57
CA PHE A 343 11.84 -26.95 -15.18
C PHE A 343 10.56 -26.09 -15.04
N VAL A 344 10.45 -24.98 -15.77
CA VAL A 344 9.32 -24.06 -15.71
C VAL A 344 8.00 -24.73 -16.07
N LYS A 345 7.99 -25.55 -17.12
CA LYS A 345 6.79 -26.32 -17.53
C LYS A 345 6.27 -27.20 -16.38
N LYS A 346 7.17 -27.91 -15.69
CA LYS A 346 6.83 -28.78 -14.55
C LYS A 346 6.36 -27.97 -13.36
N LEU A 347 7.06 -26.87 -13.02
CA LEU A 347 6.71 -26.01 -11.89
C LEU A 347 5.37 -25.30 -12.11
N ARG A 348 5.16 -24.65 -13.25
CA ARG A 348 3.87 -24.02 -13.57
C ARG A 348 2.70 -25.01 -13.52
N ARG A 349 2.90 -26.23 -14.01
CA ARG A 349 1.89 -27.28 -13.92
C ARG A 349 1.60 -27.63 -12.47
N LEU A 350 2.64 -27.83 -11.64
CA LEU A 350 2.51 -28.16 -10.23
C LEU A 350 1.70 -27.09 -9.48
N LEU A 351 2.08 -25.81 -9.62
CA LEU A 351 1.41 -24.69 -8.97
C LEU A 351 -0.07 -24.59 -9.39
N ARG A 352 -0.35 -24.71 -10.69
CA ARG A 352 -1.72 -24.70 -11.22
C ARG A 352 -2.56 -25.89 -10.72
N ASP A 353 -1.96 -27.05 -10.60
CA ASP A 353 -2.64 -28.26 -10.10
C ASP A 353 -3.02 -28.06 -8.62
N GLY A 354 -2.14 -27.48 -7.77
CA GLY A 354 -2.45 -27.13 -6.39
C GLY A 354 -3.59 -26.11 -6.29
N ILE A 355 -3.51 -25.00 -7.05
CA ILE A 355 -4.56 -23.97 -7.07
C ILE A 355 -5.91 -24.55 -7.54
N ARG A 356 -5.91 -25.46 -8.53
CA ARG A 356 -7.11 -26.12 -9.00
C ARG A 356 -7.66 -27.11 -7.98
N LEU A 357 -6.79 -27.88 -7.33
CA LEU A 357 -7.18 -28.84 -6.30
C LEU A 357 -7.99 -28.17 -5.19
N ARG A 358 -7.54 -26.97 -4.75
CA ARG A 358 -8.25 -26.19 -3.73
C ARG A 358 -9.71 -25.84 -4.09
N ARG A 359 -10.02 -25.77 -5.38
CA ARG A 359 -11.37 -25.46 -5.90
C ARG A 359 -12.24 -26.69 -6.14
N ARG A 360 -11.70 -27.89 -5.85
CA ARG A 360 -12.43 -29.15 -6.08
C ARG A 360 -13.21 -29.54 -4.83
N HIS A 361 -14.52 -29.36 -4.89
CA HIS A 361 -15.46 -29.73 -3.81
C HIS A 361 -16.07 -31.12 -4.02
N ASP A 362 -15.79 -31.77 -5.16
CA ASP A 362 -16.31 -33.06 -5.57
C ASP A 362 -15.44 -34.25 -5.15
N PHE A 363 -14.32 -34.02 -4.45
CA PHE A 363 -13.42 -35.08 -4.01
C PHE A 363 -13.80 -35.56 -2.59
N THR A 364 -13.75 -36.88 -2.40
CA THR A 364 -13.77 -37.44 -1.05
C THR A 364 -12.50 -37.01 -0.28
N PRO A 365 -12.54 -36.92 1.06
CA PRO A 365 -11.37 -36.56 1.87
C PRO A 365 -10.14 -37.42 1.55
N ALA A 366 -10.30 -38.74 1.39
CA ALA A 366 -9.22 -39.64 1.06
C ALA A 366 -8.59 -39.34 -0.32
N LYS A 367 -9.43 -39.03 -1.32
CA LYS A 367 -8.97 -38.63 -2.65
C LYS A 367 -8.25 -37.30 -2.63
N TYR A 368 -8.77 -36.33 -1.87
CA TYR A 368 -8.16 -35.01 -1.68
C TYR A 368 -6.77 -35.13 -1.06
N THR A 369 -6.64 -35.82 0.07
CA THR A 369 -5.35 -36.09 0.73
C THR A 369 -4.35 -36.83 -0.17
N SER A 370 -4.83 -37.80 -0.94
CA SER A 370 -3.97 -38.49 -1.92
C SER A 370 -3.41 -37.54 -2.99
N ARG A 371 -4.19 -36.56 -3.42
CA ARG A 371 -3.75 -35.52 -4.37
C ARG A 371 -2.75 -34.55 -3.75
N ILE A 372 -2.91 -34.14 -2.49
CA ILE A 372 -1.90 -33.34 -1.76
C ILE A 372 -0.58 -34.09 -1.73
N ARG A 373 -0.55 -35.36 -1.28
CA ARG A 373 0.67 -36.17 -1.26
C ARG A 373 1.34 -36.31 -2.62
N LEU A 374 0.56 -36.29 -3.71
CA LEU A 374 1.13 -36.31 -5.08
C LEU A 374 1.79 -34.98 -5.42
N ILE A 375 1.18 -33.84 -5.01
CA ILE A 375 1.73 -32.48 -5.17
C ILE A 375 3.06 -32.38 -4.41
N ASP A 376 3.11 -32.81 -3.15
CA ASP A 376 4.31 -32.77 -2.31
C ASP A 376 5.45 -33.61 -2.90
N ARG A 377 5.17 -34.81 -3.37
CA ARG A 377 6.17 -35.66 -4.07
C ARG A 377 6.71 -34.97 -5.31
N ARG A 378 5.85 -34.34 -6.12
CA ARG A 378 6.27 -33.62 -7.33
C ARG A 378 7.10 -32.39 -6.98
N LEU A 379 6.77 -31.71 -5.89
CA LEU A 379 7.53 -30.57 -5.36
C LEU A 379 8.92 -31.04 -4.94
N ALA A 380 9.02 -32.10 -4.15
CA ALA A 380 10.29 -32.64 -3.68
C ALA A 380 11.20 -33.04 -4.87
N VAL A 381 10.66 -33.68 -5.91
CA VAL A 381 11.42 -34.03 -7.14
C VAL A 381 11.94 -32.77 -7.85
N LEU A 382 11.15 -31.69 -7.92
CA LEU A 382 11.60 -30.44 -8.52
C LEU A 382 12.65 -29.70 -7.65
N ALA A 383 12.49 -29.73 -6.34
CA ALA A 383 13.38 -29.08 -5.39
C ALA A 383 14.76 -29.76 -5.31
N CYS A 384 14.80 -31.09 -5.40
CA CYS A 384 16.03 -31.89 -5.32
C CYS A 384 16.67 -32.16 -6.67
N GLY A 385 16.08 -31.73 -7.79
CA GLY A 385 16.59 -31.97 -9.13
C GLY A 385 17.93 -31.30 -9.40
N ALA A 386 18.78 -31.96 -10.21
CA ALA A 386 20.01 -31.34 -10.71
C ALA A 386 19.71 -30.58 -12.02
N TYR A 387 20.06 -29.29 -12.05
CA TYR A 387 19.82 -28.41 -13.19
C TYR A 387 21.12 -27.79 -13.68
N VAL A 388 21.26 -27.63 -14.99
CA VAL A 388 22.42 -26.95 -15.62
C VAL A 388 22.17 -25.44 -15.82
N ASP A 389 20.94 -25.01 -15.69
CA ASP A 389 20.55 -23.59 -15.78
C ASP A 389 20.58 -22.94 -14.39
N GLY A 390 21.22 -21.76 -14.28
CA GLY A 390 21.41 -21.05 -13.01
C GLY A 390 20.09 -20.58 -12.36
N ASP A 391 19.10 -20.14 -13.16
CA ASP A 391 17.81 -19.72 -12.63
C ASP A 391 17.00 -20.92 -12.13
N ALA A 392 17.04 -22.05 -12.85
CA ALA A 392 16.42 -23.30 -12.40
C ALA A 392 17.05 -23.79 -11.08
N GLN A 393 18.39 -23.73 -10.94
CA GLN A 393 19.08 -24.07 -9.69
C GLN A 393 18.67 -23.14 -8.54
N ARG A 394 18.64 -21.84 -8.79
CA ARG A 394 18.25 -20.82 -7.80
C ARG A 394 16.82 -21.03 -7.29
N LEU A 395 15.89 -21.30 -8.22
CA LEU A 395 14.50 -21.59 -7.87
C LEU A 395 14.35 -22.94 -7.18
N ALA A 396 15.04 -23.98 -7.61
CA ALA A 396 15.01 -25.28 -6.93
C ALA A 396 15.46 -25.16 -5.46
N LYS A 397 16.56 -24.43 -5.18
CA LYS A 397 17.01 -24.15 -3.80
C LYS A 397 15.96 -23.36 -3.00
N ARG A 398 15.21 -22.45 -3.64
CA ARG A 398 14.11 -21.74 -2.98
C ARG A 398 12.94 -22.69 -2.68
N LEU A 399 12.54 -23.52 -3.63
CA LEU A 399 11.50 -24.53 -3.42
C LEU A 399 11.87 -25.46 -2.27
N GLN A 400 13.13 -25.91 -2.18
CA GLN A 400 13.62 -26.73 -1.10
C GLN A 400 13.52 -26.04 0.27
N ARG A 401 13.90 -24.76 0.33
CA ARG A 401 13.86 -23.96 1.58
C ARG A 401 12.45 -23.74 2.09
N HIS A 402 11.49 -23.58 1.19
CA HIS A 402 10.11 -23.22 1.52
C HIS A 402 9.12 -24.35 1.19
N GLN A 403 9.60 -25.59 1.16
CA GLN A 403 8.80 -26.74 0.73
C GLN A 403 7.50 -26.86 1.52
N ASP A 404 7.57 -26.69 2.84
CA ASP A 404 6.43 -26.79 3.76
C ASP A 404 5.53 -25.56 3.79
N GLN A 405 5.90 -24.49 3.04
CA GLN A 405 5.22 -23.18 3.04
C GLN A 405 4.53 -22.85 1.71
N LEU A 406 4.62 -23.75 0.71
CA LEU A 406 4.09 -23.47 -0.62
C LEU A 406 2.63 -23.90 -0.78
N PHE A 407 2.22 -24.94 -0.08
CA PHE A 407 0.90 -25.53 -0.26
C PHE A 407 0.09 -25.63 1.03
N THR A 408 0.47 -24.87 2.08
CA THR A 408 -0.28 -24.75 3.34
C THR A 408 -1.77 -24.46 3.12
N PHE A 409 -2.11 -23.68 2.10
CA PHE A 409 -3.50 -23.37 1.73
C PHE A 409 -4.32 -24.60 1.30
N LEU A 410 -3.71 -25.74 1.01
CA LEU A 410 -4.43 -26.98 0.71
C LEU A 410 -4.97 -27.65 1.97
N ASP A 411 -4.22 -27.57 3.07
CA ASP A 411 -4.58 -28.14 4.38
C ASP A 411 -5.35 -27.15 5.24
N ARG A 412 -5.15 -25.81 5.00
CA ARG A 412 -5.73 -24.71 5.75
C ARG A 412 -6.76 -23.96 4.89
N PRO A 413 -8.06 -24.28 5.04
CA PRO A 413 -9.13 -23.71 4.20
C PRO A 413 -9.24 -22.20 4.22
N GLU A 414 -8.85 -21.59 5.32
CA GLU A 414 -8.84 -20.15 5.54
C GLU A 414 -7.68 -19.43 4.84
N ALA A 415 -6.62 -20.15 4.49
CA ALA A 415 -5.45 -19.57 3.86
C ALA A 415 -5.61 -19.37 2.35
N SER A 416 -5.08 -18.25 1.83
CA SER A 416 -4.99 -17.97 0.40
C SER A 416 -3.65 -18.41 -0.16
N TRP A 417 -3.63 -18.90 -1.39
CA TRP A 417 -2.38 -19.21 -2.14
C TRP A 417 -1.62 -17.96 -2.61
N GLU A 418 -2.22 -16.77 -2.47
CA GLU A 418 -1.67 -15.50 -2.92
C GLU A 418 -1.75 -14.41 -1.83
N ASN A 419 -0.84 -13.44 -1.89
CA ASN A 419 -0.77 -12.31 -0.97
C ASN A 419 -1.41 -11.01 -1.53
N ASN A 420 -2.30 -11.12 -2.52
CA ASN A 420 -2.91 -9.96 -3.18
C ASN A 420 -3.71 -9.08 -2.20
N ARG A 421 -4.13 -9.61 -1.05
CA ARG A 421 -4.80 -8.82 -0.01
C ARG A 421 -3.85 -7.79 0.56
N ALA A 422 -2.68 -8.17 1.07
CA ALA A 422 -1.71 -7.22 1.60
C ALA A 422 -1.23 -6.24 0.51
N GLU A 423 -0.99 -6.72 -0.73
CA GLU A 423 -0.66 -5.85 -1.87
C GLU A 423 -1.75 -4.79 -2.14
N ARG A 424 -3.02 -5.14 -1.96
CA ARG A 424 -4.15 -4.22 -2.11
C ARG A 424 -4.23 -3.23 -0.96
N GLU A 425 -4.05 -3.70 0.27
CA GLU A 425 -4.14 -2.86 1.46
C GLU A 425 -2.93 -1.93 1.61
N ILE A 426 -1.76 -2.29 1.14
CA ILE A 426 -0.58 -1.41 1.14
C ILE A 426 -0.64 -0.31 0.05
N ARG A 427 -1.42 -0.53 -1.00
CA ARG A 427 -1.53 0.40 -2.15
C ARG A 427 -1.95 1.83 -1.76
N PRO A 428 -2.93 2.07 -0.85
CA PRO A 428 -3.27 3.42 -0.39
C PRO A 428 -2.07 4.17 0.21
N ALA A 429 -1.24 3.48 1.02
CA ALA A 429 -0.01 4.07 1.54
C ALA A 429 0.98 4.43 0.44
N VAL A 430 1.13 3.57 -0.58
CA VAL A 430 1.99 3.85 -1.74
C VAL A 430 1.48 5.07 -2.53
N ILE A 431 0.17 5.24 -2.69
CA ILE A 431 -0.42 6.41 -3.34
C ILE A 431 -0.13 7.67 -2.51
N LEU A 432 -0.40 7.62 -1.21
CA LEU A 432 -0.15 8.74 -0.30
C LEU A 432 1.33 9.14 -0.28
N ARG A 433 2.25 8.17 -0.26
CA ARG A 433 3.69 8.43 -0.39
C ARG A 433 4.05 9.17 -1.67
N LYS A 434 3.46 8.79 -2.81
CA LYS A 434 3.73 9.43 -4.10
C LYS A 434 3.20 10.85 -4.15
N ASN A 435 2.07 11.11 -3.50
CA ASN A 435 1.41 12.42 -3.49
C ASN A 435 2.02 13.37 -2.46
N SER A 436 2.39 12.89 -1.25
CA SER A 436 2.77 13.71 -0.09
C SER A 436 4.18 13.46 0.44
N GLN A 437 5.01 12.64 -0.24
CA GLN A 437 6.44 12.42 0.07
C GLN A 437 6.71 11.91 1.50
N CYS A 438 5.79 11.09 2.07
CA CYS A 438 5.91 10.47 3.40
C CYS A 438 5.82 11.47 4.58
N ASN A 439 6.45 11.15 5.72
CA ASN A 439 6.32 11.91 6.95
C ASN A 439 7.60 12.69 7.27
N ARG A 440 7.44 13.92 7.78
CA ARG A 440 8.55 14.79 8.20
C ARG A 440 8.94 14.64 9.67
N SER A 441 8.25 13.79 10.43
CA SER A 441 8.53 13.56 11.84
C SER A 441 8.05 12.18 12.29
N ARG A 442 8.62 11.66 13.38
CA ARG A 442 8.19 10.40 14.02
C ARG A 442 6.73 10.49 14.50
N ARG A 443 6.33 11.64 15.07
CA ARG A 443 4.93 11.86 15.48
C ARG A 443 3.98 11.80 14.29
N GLY A 444 4.37 12.38 13.14
CA GLY A 444 3.60 12.28 11.90
C GLY A 444 3.49 10.83 11.40
N ALA A 445 4.56 10.03 11.50
CA ALA A 445 4.55 8.62 11.13
C ALA A 445 3.62 7.80 12.05
N ALA A 446 3.66 8.02 13.36
CA ALA A 446 2.74 7.39 14.32
C ALA A 446 1.28 7.78 14.03
N THR A 447 1.01 9.07 13.78
CA THR A 447 -0.32 9.56 13.38
C THR A 447 -0.82 8.85 12.13
N GLN A 448 0.05 8.69 11.13
CA GLN A 448 -0.24 7.98 9.88
C GLN A 448 -0.62 6.52 10.15
N ALA A 449 0.18 5.79 10.92
CA ALA A 449 -0.07 4.39 11.25
C ALA A 449 -1.44 4.22 11.94
N VAL A 450 -1.75 5.05 12.92
CA VAL A 450 -3.04 5.02 13.65
C VAL A 450 -4.21 5.29 12.72
N LEU A 451 -4.21 6.46 12.05
CA LEU A 451 -5.38 6.90 11.27
C LEU A 451 -5.63 6.05 10.03
N MET A 452 -4.58 5.56 9.37
CA MET A 452 -4.74 4.62 8.26
C MET A 452 -5.28 3.28 8.73
N SER A 453 -4.78 2.74 9.85
CA SER A 453 -5.25 1.45 10.38
C SER A 453 -6.72 1.51 10.76
N VAL A 454 -7.14 2.55 11.48
CA VAL A 454 -8.54 2.76 11.85
C VAL A 454 -9.42 2.92 10.60
N TYR A 455 -9.03 3.81 9.67
CA TYR A 455 -9.79 4.03 8.45
C TYR A 455 -9.95 2.75 7.62
N ARG A 456 -8.84 2.04 7.37
CA ARG A 456 -8.86 0.81 6.54
C ARG A 456 -9.63 -0.31 7.19
N THR A 457 -9.49 -0.50 8.50
CA THR A 457 -10.25 -1.52 9.25
C THR A 457 -11.75 -1.25 9.19
N LEU A 458 -12.19 -0.03 9.42
CA LEU A 458 -13.61 0.33 9.31
C LEU A 458 -14.14 0.10 7.89
N HIS A 459 -13.36 0.46 6.88
CA HIS A 459 -13.71 0.24 5.48
C HIS A 459 -13.82 -1.26 5.14
N LEU A 460 -12.87 -2.10 5.61
CA LEU A 460 -12.91 -3.55 5.43
C LEU A 460 -14.13 -4.19 6.11
N ARG A 461 -14.58 -3.61 7.22
CA ARG A 461 -15.78 -4.04 7.96
C ARG A 461 -17.10 -3.56 7.35
N GLY A 462 -17.06 -2.90 6.19
CA GLY A 462 -18.27 -2.37 5.53
C GLY A 462 -18.90 -1.19 6.28
N ARG A 463 -18.16 -0.52 7.17
CA ARG A 463 -18.64 0.67 7.91
C ARG A 463 -18.30 1.94 7.14
N ASP A 464 -19.07 3.02 7.35
CA ASP A 464 -18.67 4.36 6.90
C ASP A 464 -17.60 4.92 7.85
N PRO A 465 -16.31 4.99 7.44
CA PRO A 465 -15.26 5.44 8.33
C PRO A 465 -15.46 6.88 8.81
N ARG A 466 -16.01 7.77 7.96
CA ARG A 466 -16.27 9.15 8.33
C ARG A 466 -17.25 9.22 9.50
N GLN A 467 -18.38 8.56 9.38
CA GLN A 467 -19.43 8.59 10.41
C GLN A 467 -18.97 7.95 11.71
N VAL A 468 -18.27 6.81 11.62
CA VAL A 468 -17.80 6.07 12.80
C VAL A 468 -16.72 6.84 13.54
N ILE A 469 -15.77 7.45 12.82
CA ILE A 469 -14.72 8.29 13.42
C ILE A 469 -15.34 9.56 14.04
N GLU A 470 -16.29 10.23 13.38
CA GLU A 470 -17.01 11.38 13.92
C GLU A 470 -17.64 11.04 15.28
N ASN A 471 -18.40 9.95 15.34
CA ASN A 471 -19.10 9.49 16.54
C ASN A 471 -18.11 9.13 17.66
N ALA A 472 -17.00 8.47 17.31
CA ALA A 472 -15.97 8.11 18.27
C ALA A 472 -15.28 9.34 18.87
N LEU A 473 -14.91 10.32 18.04
CA LEU A 473 -14.32 11.57 18.51
C LEU A 473 -15.29 12.38 19.38
N ALA A 474 -16.58 12.39 19.04
CA ALA A 474 -17.61 13.04 19.85
C ALA A 474 -17.79 12.37 21.21
N ALA A 475 -17.86 11.03 21.26
CA ALA A 475 -17.92 10.27 22.49
C ALA A 475 -16.67 10.49 23.35
N TYR A 476 -15.49 10.45 22.74
CA TYR A 476 -14.23 10.70 23.43
C TYR A 476 -14.16 12.13 23.99
N ALA A 477 -14.56 13.14 23.22
CA ALA A 477 -14.58 14.52 23.68
C ALA A 477 -15.54 14.74 24.86
N ALA A 478 -16.71 14.11 24.83
CA ALA A 478 -17.72 14.21 25.89
C ALA A 478 -17.35 13.43 27.16
N THR A 479 -16.78 12.23 27.04
CA THR A 479 -16.61 11.31 28.15
C THR A 479 -15.14 11.07 28.53
N GLY A 480 -14.20 11.25 27.60
CA GLY A 480 -12.80 10.83 27.71
C GLY A 480 -12.58 9.35 27.38
N LYS A 481 -13.61 8.65 26.89
CA LYS A 481 -13.53 7.23 26.52
C LYS A 481 -14.04 7.01 25.11
N LEU A 482 -13.41 6.09 24.38
CA LEU A 482 -13.92 5.63 23.09
C LEU A 482 -15.05 4.63 23.28
N PRO A 483 -16.06 4.61 22.37
CA PRO A 483 -16.97 3.49 22.27
C PRO A 483 -16.23 2.22 21.78
N PRO A 484 -16.81 1.03 21.93
CA PRO A 484 -16.26 -0.19 21.34
C PRO A 484 -16.04 -0.04 19.83
N LEU A 485 -14.92 -0.60 19.33
CA LEU A 485 -14.66 -0.64 17.90
C LEU A 485 -15.69 -1.55 17.22
N LEU A 486 -16.38 -1.03 16.20
CA LEU A 486 -17.45 -1.76 15.53
C LEU A 486 -16.94 -2.99 14.77
N SER A 487 -17.61 -4.12 14.94
CA SER A 487 -17.37 -5.35 14.19
C SER A 487 -17.80 -5.23 12.73
N THR A 488 -17.47 -6.23 11.91
CA THR A 488 -17.94 -6.36 10.51
C THR A 488 -19.48 -6.30 10.47
N VAL A 489 -20.02 -5.64 9.44
CA VAL A 489 -21.45 -5.73 9.14
C VAL A 489 -21.71 -7.17 8.71
N ALA A 490 -22.63 -7.85 9.36
CA ALA A 490 -23.08 -9.16 8.89
C ALA A 490 -23.68 -8.97 7.49
N ASP A 491 -23.23 -9.80 6.54
CA ASP A 491 -23.88 -9.85 5.22
C ASP A 491 -25.34 -10.24 5.45
N GLY A 492 -26.26 -9.29 5.17
CA GLY A 492 -27.70 -9.48 5.28
C GLY A 492 -28.26 -10.22 4.08
#